data_5a75079059db0e654f6f96d8c94d44a7
#
_entry.id   5a75079059db0e654f6f96d8c94d44a7
#
_cell.length_a   1.000
_cell.length_b   1.000
_cell.length_c   1.000
_cell.angle_alpha   90.00
_cell.angle_beta   90.00
_cell.angle_gamma   90.00
#
_symmetry.space_group_name_H-M   'P 1'
#
loop_
_entity.id
_entity.type
_entity.pdbx_description
1 polymer ?
#
loop_
_entity_poly.entity_id
_entity_poly.type
_entity_poly.pdbx_seq_one_letter_code
_entity_poly.pdbx_strand_id
1 'polypeptide(L)'
;ESLKKMGVSFAKPKIDINTVRDWKNKIINQLSGGIAQMAKARKVETIEGVATFISDKEIQVERKSDKENITFDHCIIAAGSSSSRIPGIPFDNKNVLTSKTALDIEKIPKNLLVIGGGYIGLEMGTVFNALGANVSIAEFLPNLLPGADPDLVKPLARKLKKHFDEIHLSTKIVDVKPSKPNGLIVTMEKDGETTTKKFEQVLVSVGRKPNTK
;
A
#
# COMPACT_ATOMS: atom_id res chain seq x y z
N GLU A 1 -2.12 -16.22 -21.16
CA GLU A 1 -1.55 -16.05 -22.53
C GLU A 1 -0.72 -17.26 -23.00
N SER A 2 0.02 -17.95 -22.12
CA SER A 2 0.83 -19.12 -22.51
C SER A 2 -0.04 -20.29 -23.03
N LEU A 3 -1.18 -20.55 -22.41
CA LEU A 3 -2.08 -21.64 -22.79
C LEU A 3 -2.79 -21.39 -24.14
N LYS A 4 -3.00 -20.11 -24.50
CA LYS A 4 -3.58 -19.76 -25.80
C LYS A 4 -2.72 -20.23 -26.98
N LYS A 5 -1.39 -20.23 -26.82
CA LYS A 5 -0.45 -20.78 -27.83
C LYS A 5 -0.54 -22.28 -27.94
N MET A 6 -1.09 -22.98 -26.94
CA MET A 6 -1.32 -24.42 -26.92
C MET A 6 -2.75 -24.81 -27.34
N GLY A 7 -3.53 -23.84 -27.88
CA GLY A 7 -4.90 -24.06 -28.31
C GLY A 7 -5.95 -24.00 -27.23
N VAL A 8 -5.57 -23.63 -25.95
CA VAL A 8 -6.52 -23.50 -24.83
C VAL A 8 -6.85 -22.05 -24.63
N SER A 9 -8.11 -21.68 -24.78
CA SER A 9 -8.60 -20.30 -24.57
C SER A 9 -9.64 -20.25 -23.47
N PHE A 10 -9.54 -19.25 -22.61
CA PHE A 10 -10.52 -18.92 -21.58
C PHE A 10 -11.19 -17.59 -21.89
N ALA A 11 -12.46 -17.45 -21.55
CA ALA A 11 -13.12 -16.16 -21.55
C ALA A 11 -12.47 -15.22 -20.52
N LYS A 12 -12.55 -13.90 -20.75
CA LYS A 12 -12.08 -12.92 -19.77
C LYS A 12 -12.86 -13.08 -18.47
N PRO A 13 -12.21 -13.23 -17.32
CA PRO A 13 -12.91 -13.42 -16.05
C PRO A 13 -13.77 -12.19 -15.73
N LYS A 14 -14.96 -12.43 -15.19
CA LYS A 14 -15.79 -11.39 -14.58
C LYS A 14 -15.43 -11.31 -13.10
N ILE A 15 -14.91 -10.17 -12.67
CA ILE A 15 -14.47 -9.95 -11.29
C ILE A 15 -15.53 -9.14 -10.55
N ASP A 16 -16.06 -9.69 -9.46
CA ASP A 16 -16.87 -8.97 -8.49
C ASP A 16 -15.96 -8.52 -7.32
N ILE A 17 -15.62 -7.25 -7.31
CA ILE A 17 -14.68 -6.70 -6.33
C ILE A 17 -15.22 -6.71 -4.90
N ASN A 18 -16.53 -6.62 -4.73
CA ASN A 18 -17.15 -6.71 -3.40
C ASN A 18 -16.97 -8.11 -2.82
N THR A 19 -17.27 -9.15 -3.60
CA THR A 19 -17.07 -10.54 -3.20
C THR A 19 -15.59 -10.83 -2.89
N VAL A 20 -14.65 -10.33 -3.68
CA VAL A 20 -13.19 -10.46 -3.43
C VAL A 20 -12.81 -9.80 -2.09
N ARG A 21 -13.32 -8.59 -1.84
CA ARG A 21 -13.06 -7.86 -0.58
C ARG A 21 -13.64 -8.60 0.62
N ASP A 22 -14.87 -9.08 0.53
CA ASP A 22 -15.53 -9.81 1.61
C ASP A 22 -14.81 -11.12 1.93
N TRP A 23 -14.35 -11.84 0.90
CA TRP A 23 -13.55 -13.04 1.08
C TRP A 23 -12.20 -12.74 1.75
N LYS A 24 -11.50 -11.69 1.34
CA LYS A 24 -10.29 -11.19 2.01
C LYS A 24 -10.55 -10.89 3.48
N ASN A 25 -11.62 -10.15 3.78
CA ASN A 25 -11.97 -9.78 5.16
C ASN A 25 -12.29 -11.00 6.02
N LYS A 26 -12.99 -12.01 5.46
CA LYS A 26 -13.24 -13.28 6.14
C LYS A 26 -11.95 -13.98 6.57
N ILE A 27 -10.95 -14.04 5.66
CA ILE A 27 -9.64 -14.64 5.98
C ILE A 27 -8.94 -13.85 7.09
N ILE A 28 -8.91 -12.52 7.00
CA ILE A 28 -8.29 -11.64 8.01
C ILE A 28 -8.94 -11.88 9.38
N ASN A 29 -10.27 -11.91 9.45
CA ASN A 29 -11.01 -12.13 10.68
C ASN A 29 -10.74 -13.53 11.27
N GLN A 30 -10.65 -14.55 10.43
CA GLN A 30 -10.31 -15.90 10.88
C GLN A 30 -8.91 -15.96 11.48
N LEU A 31 -7.92 -15.37 10.84
CA LEU A 31 -6.53 -15.33 11.34
C LEU A 31 -6.41 -14.52 12.63
N SER A 32 -7.01 -13.34 12.69
CA SER A 32 -7.02 -12.49 13.88
C SER A 32 -7.74 -13.15 15.05
N GLY A 33 -8.87 -13.81 14.77
CA GLY A 33 -9.61 -14.59 15.78
C GLY A 33 -8.79 -15.77 16.33
N GLY A 34 -8.02 -16.44 15.47
CA GLY A 34 -7.09 -17.50 15.89
C GLY A 34 -6.01 -17.00 16.84
N ILE A 35 -5.42 -15.82 16.54
CA ILE A 35 -4.43 -15.18 17.43
C ILE A 35 -5.05 -14.82 18.78
N ALA A 36 -6.27 -14.26 18.79
CA ALA A 36 -6.98 -13.91 20.02
C ALA A 36 -7.27 -15.15 20.89
N GLN A 37 -7.66 -16.27 20.26
CA GLN A 37 -7.85 -17.56 20.97
C GLN A 37 -6.56 -18.09 21.56
N MET A 38 -5.44 -18.00 20.83
CA MET A 38 -4.13 -18.42 21.36
C MET A 38 -3.68 -17.55 22.54
N ALA A 39 -3.88 -16.24 22.47
CA ALA A 39 -3.59 -15.34 23.58
C ALA A 39 -4.38 -15.72 24.83
N LYS A 40 -5.70 -15.93 24.68
CA LYS A 40 -6.60 -16.38 25.77
C LYS A 40 -6.16 -17.72 26.36
N ALA A 41 -5.85 -18.72 25.53
CA ALA A 41 -5.42 -20.03 25.97
C ALA A 41 -4.10 -19.98 26.76
N ARG A 42 -3.22 -19.03 26.46
CA ARG A 42 -1.95 -18.78 27.16
C ARG A 42 -2.08 -17.79 28.31
N LYS A 43 -3.31 -17.38 28.66
CA LYS A 43 -3.58 -16.40 29.72
C LYS A 43 -2.86 -15.07 29.52
N VAL A 44 -2.68 -14.65 28.26
CA VAL A 44 -2.15 -13.33 27.93
C VAL A 44 -3.27 -12.33 28.10
N GLU A 45 -3.06 -11.33 28.93
CA GLU A 45 -3.99 -10.20 29.08
C GLU A 45 -3.85 -9.27 27.87
N THR A 46 -4.99 -8.87 27.31
CA THR A 46 -5.06 -7.96 26.15
C THR A 46 -5.74 -6.68 26.57
N ILE A 47 -5.03 -5.56 26.44
CA ILE A 47 -5.53 -4.24 26.83
C ILE A 47 -5.57 -3.34 25.59
N GLU A 48 -6.78 -2.81 25.29
CA GLU A 48 -6.97 -1.90 24.16
C GLU A 48 -6.83 -0.44 24.63
N GLY A 49 -5.99 0.34 23.95
CA GLY A 49 -5.79 1.74 24.25
C GLY A 49 -4.56 2.32 23.56
N VAL A 50 -4.28 3.59 23.84
CA VAL A 50 -3.06 4.27 23.40
C VAL A 50 -2.06 4.25 24.55
N ALA A 51 -0.94 3.56 24.35
CA ALA A 51 0.10 3.43 25.36
C ALA A 51 1.16 4.52 25.20
N THR A 52 1.53 5.15 26.34
CA THR A 52 2.60 6.16 26.43
C THR A 52 3.55 5.76 27.56
N PHE A 53 4.86 5.76 27.33
CA PHE A 53 5.84 5.57 28.39
C PHE A 53 5.83 6.76 29.34
N ILE A 54 5.70 6.49 30.62
CA ILE A 54 5.84 7.49 31.69
C ILE A 54 7.12 7.32 32.51
N SER A 55 7.74 6.14 32.40
CA SER A 55 9.08 5.86 32.90
C SER A 55 9.71 4.70 32.09
N ASP A 56 10.90 4.29 32.47
CA ASP A 56 11.60 3.11 31.92
C ASP A 56 10.99 1.77 32.38
N LYS A 57 10.04 1.80 33.31
CA LYS A 57 9.37 0.63 33.91
C LYS A 57 7.84 0.73 33.93
N GLU A 58 7.28 1.79 33.35
CA GLU A 58 5.84 2.04 33.43
C GLU A 58 5.31 2.67 32.16
N ILE A 59 4.18 2.19 31.71
CA ILE A 59 3.37 2.78 30.64
C ILE A 59 2.01 3.19 31.16
N GLN A 60 1.46 4.28 30.61
CA GLN A 60 0.07 4.64 30.81
C GLN A 60 -0.72 4.29 29.54
N VAL A 61 -1.79 3.53 29.70
CA VAL A 61 -2.73 3.20 28.62
C VAL A 61 -3.97 4.07 28.76
N GLU A 62 -4.19 4.93 27.79
CA GLU A 62 -5.38 5.78 27.68
C GLU A 62 -6.46 5.12 26.87
N ARG A 63 -7.63 4.92 27.47
CA ARG A 63 -8.86 4.44 26.86
C ARG A 63 -9.84 5.60 26.70
N LYS A 64 -11.00 5.37 26.11
CA LYS A 64 -12.04 6.40 25.93
C LYS A 64 -12.57 6.98 27.25
N SER A 65 -12.58 6.19 28.32
CA SER A 65 -13.22 6.52 29.60
C SER A 65 -12.27 6.57 30.79
N ASP A 66 -11.08 6.01 30.68
CA ASP A 66 -10.13 5.86 31.80
C ASP A 66 -8.68 5.82 31.34
N LYS A 67 -7.78 5.93 32.32
CA LYS A 67 -6.35 5.74 32.14
C LYS A 67 -5.86 4.70 33.14
N GLU A 68 -5.05 3.77 32.68
CA GLU A 68 -4.46 2.70 33.48
C GLU A 68 -2.96 2.75 33.39
N ASN A 69 -2.29 2.64 34.52
CA ASN A 69 -0.82 2.52 34.59
C ASN A 69 -0.43 1.06 34.73
N ILE A 70 0.51 0.62 33.92
CA ILE A 70 1.00 -0.75 33.87
C ILE A 70 2.51 -0.72 34.08
N THR A 71 2.98 -1.44 35.11
CA THR A 71 4.40 -1.66 35.35
C THR A 71 4.87 -2.94 34.67
N PHE A 72 6.14 -2.99 34.27
CA PHE A 72 6.74 -4.14 33.60
C PHE A 72 8.23 -4.30 33.95
N ASP A 73 8.70 -5.52 33.90
CA ASP A 73 10.13 -5.83 33.99
C ASP A 73 10.81 -5.73 32.62
N HIS A 74 10.12 -6.18 31.56
CA HIS A 74 10.58 -6.15 30.17
C HIS A 74 9.45 -5.69 29.25
N CYS A 75 9.78 -4.91 28.24
CA CYS A 75 8.83 -4.40 27.26
C CYS A 75 9.30 -4.67 25.83
N ILE A 76 8.40 -5.15 24.97
CA ILE A 76 8.62 -5.26 23.53
C ILE A 76 7.80 -4.19 22.83
N ILE A 77 8.47 -3.25 22.16
CA ILE A 77 7.82 -2.19 21.41
C ILE A 77 7.55 -2.68 19.98
N ALA A 78 6.28 -2.92 19.67
CA ALA A 78 5.82 -3.37 18.35
C ALA A 78 4.75 -2.41 17.78
N ALA A 79 5.00 -1.10 17.88
CA ALA A 79 4.05 -0.03 17.54
C ALA A 79 3.78 0.15 16.04
N GLY A 80 4.46 -0.61 15.18
CA GLY A 80 4.27 -0.57 13.73
C GLY A 80 4.79 0.69 13.06
N SER A 81 4.25 1.01 11.90
CA SER A 81 4.68 2.14 11.08
C SER A 81 3.51 2.74 10.30
N SER A 82 3.66 4.00 9.88
CA SER A 82 2.70 4.74 9.06
C SER A 82 3.29 5.06 7.68
N SER A 83 2.44 5.15 6.65
CA SER A 83 2.85 5.53 5.30
C SER A 83 3.47 6.92 5.30
N SER A 84 4.61 7.07 4.62
CA SER A 84 5.24 8.37 4.41
C SER A 84 4.37 9.24 3.50
N ARG A 85 4.34 10.55 3.79
CA ARG A 85 3.62 11.54 3.00
C ARG A 85 4.61 12.42 2.25
N ILE A 86 4.30 12.73 0.99
CA ILE A 86 5.04 13.69 0.17
C ILE A 86 4.28 15.01 0.18
N PRO A 87 4.95 16.16 0.35
CA PRO A 87 4.33 17.47 0.16
C PRO A 87 3.72 17.60 -1.24
N GLY A 88 2.63 18.37 -1.36
CA GLY A 88 1.95 18.60 -2.64
C GLY A 88 0.97 17.49 -3.06
N ILE A 89 0.82 16.41 -2.28
CA ILE A 89 -0.18 15.37 -2.55
C ILE A 89 -1.38 15.52 -1.62
N PRO A 90 -2.62 15.63 -2.16
CA PRO A 90 -3.84 15.80 -1.36
C PRO A 90 -4.31 14.44 -0.77
N PHE A 91 -3.74 14.02 0.35
CA PHE A 91 -4.05 12.74 1.02
C PHE A 91 -5.46 12.65 1.61
N ASP A 92 -6.18 13.74 1.70
CA ASP A 92 -7.60 13.84 2.05
C ASP A 92 -8.53 13.50 0.88
N ASN A 93 -8.01 13.47 -0.35
CA ASN A 93 -8.76 13.07 -1.52
C ASN A 93 -8.90 11.54 -1.58
N LYS A 94 -10.14 11.03 -1.70
CA LYS A 94 -10.45 9.59 -1.77
C LYS A 94 -9.79 8.83 -2.94
N ASN A 95 -9.33 9.55 -3.95
CA ASN A 95 -8.62 8.96 -5.10
C ASN A 95 -7.09 8.87 -4.85
N VAL A 96 -6.59 9.40 -3.73
CA VAL A 96 -5.21 9.22 -3.28
C VAL A 96 -5.17 8.10 -2.26
N LEU A 97 -4.56 6.99 -2.65
CA LEU A 97 -4.45 5.79 -1.83
C LEU A 97 -3.10 5.74 -1.12
N THR A 98 -3.09 5.20 0.07
CA THR A 98 -1.89 4.74 0.78
C THR A 98 -1.83 3.21 0.73
N SER A 99 -0.73 2.60 1.16
CA SER A 99 -0.63 1.14 1.28
C SER A 99 -1.75 0.53 2.14
N LYS A 100 -2.28 1.26 3.13
CA LYS A 100 -3.38 0.81 3.98
C LYS A 100 -4.71 0.88 3.25
N THR A 101 -5.05 2.03 2.65
CA THR A 101 -6.35 2.23 1.99
C THR A 101 -6.46 1.49 0.66
N ALA A 102 -5.32 1.20 0.00
CA ALA A 102 -5.28 0.39 -1.21
C ALA A 102 -5.66 -1.09 -0.98
N LEU A 103 -5.54 -1.60 0.25
CA LEU A 103 -5.99 -2.95 0.60
C LEU A 103 -7.51 -3.06 0.74
N ASP A 104 -8.19 -1.94 0.92
CA ASP A 104 -9.65 -1.88 1.00
C ASP A 104 -10.23 -1.40 -0.34
N ILE A 105 -10.13 -2.30 -1.34
CA ILE A 105 -10.46 -2.02 -2.74
C ILE A 105 -11.97 -1.81 -2.88
N GLU A 106 -12.41 -0.56 -2.96
CA GLU A 106 -13.83 -0.21 -3.21
C GLU A 106 -14.19 -0.32 -4.69
N LYS A 107 -13.27 0.04 -5.57
CA LYS A 107 -13.43 -0.01 -7.03
C LYS A 107 -12.10 -0.28 -7.71
N ILE A 108 -12.16 -0.86 -8.89
CA ILE A 108 -11.00 -1.01 -9.77
C ILE A 108 -10.94 0.22 -10.68
N PRO A 109 -9.90 1.07 -10.58
CA PRO A 109 -9.75 2.23 -11.45
C PRO A 109 -9.41 1.79 -12.88
N LYS A 110 -9.81 2.59 -13.89
CA LYS A 110 -9.36 2.35 -15.27
C LYS A 110 -7.85 2.51 -15.39
N ASN A 111 -7.32 3.55 -14.76
CA ASN A 111 -5.88 3.80 -14.70
C ASN A 111 -5.46 4.21 -13.28
N LEU A 112 -4.36 3.61 -12.83
CA LEU A 112 -3.73 3.83 -11.53
C LEU A 112 -2.29 4.25 -11.74
N LEU A 113 -1.90 5.37 -11.11
CA LEU A 113 -0.48 5.68 -10.93
C LEU A 113 -0.02 5.18 -9.57
N VAL A 114 1.06 4.42 -9.56
CA VAL A 114 1.79 4.06 -8.34
C VAL A 114 3.02 4.95 -8.22
N ILE A 115 3.07 5.75 -7.16
CA ILE A 115 4.22 6.60 -6.82
C ILE A 115 5.10 5.82 -5.84
N GLY A 116 6.29 5.43 -6.29
CA GLY A 116 7.25 4.60 -5.58
C GLY A 116 7.33 3.18 -6.13
N GLY A 117 8.49 2.82 -6.68
CA GLY A 117 8.82 1.51 -7.27
C GLY A 117 9.41 0.51 -6.28
N GLY A 118 9.17 0.69 -4.98
CA GLY A 118 9.51 -0.27 -3.93
C GLY A 118 8.55 -1.48 -3.91
N TYR A 119 8.83 -2.45 -3.01
CA TYR A 119 8.06 -3.71 -2.96
C TYR A 119 6.55 -3.48 -2.76
N ILE A 120 6.13 -2.56 -1.88
CA ILE A 120 4.70 -2.26 -1.66
C ILE A 120 4.03 -1.76 -2.94
N GLY A 121 4.67 -0.82 -3.65
CA GLY A 121 4.12 -0.27 -4.89
C GLY A 121 4.00 -1.32 -5.98
N LEU A 122 5.01 -2.17 -6.14
CA LEU A 122 5.02 -3.22 -7.15
C LEU A 122 4.02 -4.34 -6.84
N GLU A 123 3.89 -4.75 -5.58
CA GLU A 123 2.89 -5.74 -5.14
C GLU A 123 1.46 -5.23 -5.39
N MET A 124 1.14 -4.04 -4.88
CA MET A 124 -0.18 -3.44 -5.08
C MET A 124 -0.47 -3.16 -6.56
N GLY A 125 0.52 -2.63 -7.31
CA GLY A 125 0.38 -2.43 -8.73
C GLY A 125 0.08 -3.74 -9.48
N THR A 126 0.71 -4.84 -9.09
CA THR A 126 0.45 -6.17 -9.66
C THR A 126 -0.96 -6.65 -9.35
N VAL A 127 -1.45 -6.44 -8.11
CA VAL A 127 -2.83 -6.77 -7.72
C VAL A 127 -3.84 -5.97 -8.54
N PHE A 128 -3.69 -4.64 -8.61
CA PHE A 128 -4.62 -3.80 -9.38
C PHE A 128 -4.58 -4.12 -10.88
N ASN A 129 -3.40 -4.43 -11.43
CA ASN A 129 -3.29 -4.85 -12.83
C ASN A 129 -3.98 -6.19 -13.07
N ALA A 130 -3.82 -7.17 -12.18
CA ALA A 130 -4.51 -8.46 -12.28
C ALA A 130 -6.04 -8.32 -12.18
N LEU A 131 -6.52 -7.32 -11.43
CA LEU A 131 -7.93 -6.97 -11.33
C LEU A 131 -8.45 -6.19 -12.54
N GLY A 132 -7.57 -5.76 -13.46
CA GLY A 132 -7.94 -5.13 -14.73
C GLY A 132 -7.67 -3.63 -14.83
N ALA A 133 -6.96 -3.02 -13.88
CA ALA A 133 -6.51 -1.64 -14.00
C ALA A 133 -5.30 -1.52 -14.93
N ASN A 134 -5.22 -0.44 -15.72
CA ASN A 134 -3.98 -0.03 -16.38
C ASN A 134 -3.09 0.65 -15.34
N VAL A 135 -1.94 0.05 -15.05
CA VAL A 135 -1.04 0.52 -13.98
C VAL A 135 0.19 1.17 -14.57
N SER A 136 0.47 2.40 -14.16
CA SER A 136 1.73 3.09 -14.39
C SER A 136 2.51 3.26 -13.08
N ILE A 137 3.83 3.27 -13.14
CA ILE A 137 4.71 3.51 -11.99
C ILE A 137 5.55 4.75 -12.24
N ALA A 138 5.69 5.59 -11.22
CA ALA A 138 6.68 6.66 -11.16
C ALA A 138 7.63 6.39 -9.98
N GLU A 139 8.92 6.21 -10.29
CA GLU A 139 9.99 6.00 -9.32
C GLU A 139 11.03 7.12 -9.45
N PHE A 140 11.36 7.74 -8.32
CA PHE A 140 12.35 8.83 -8.26
C PHE A 140 13.77 8.34 -8.56
N LEU A 141 14.10 7.12 -8.15
CA LEU A 141 15.39 6.49 -8.37
C LEU A 141 15.49 5.87 -9.77
N PRO A 142 16.71 5.63 -10.27
CA PRO A 142 16.91 5.06 -11.62
C PRO A 142 16.53 3.58 -11.73
N ASN A 143 16.22 2.91 -10.62
CA ASN A 143 15.90 1.49 -10.58
C ASN A 143 14.67 1.21 -9.70
N LEU A 144 13.92 0.18 -10.06
CA LEU A 144 12.91 -0.41 -9.18
C LEU A 144 13.59 -1.15 -8.01
N LEU A 145 12.87 -1.33 -6.90
CA LEU A 145 13.33 -2.05 -5.70
C LEU A 145 14.70 -1.56 -5.22
N PRO A 146 14.83 -0.29 -4.85
CA PRO A 146 16.09 0.24 -4.35
C PRO A 146 16.55 -0.57 -3.13
N GLY A 147 17.83 -1.01 -3.16
CA GLY A 147 18.41 -1.88 -2.13
C GLY A 147 18.39 -3.38 -2.45
N ALA A 148 17.71 -3.82 -3.52
CA ALA A 148 17.81 -5.19 -4.02
C ALA A 148 18.89 -5.30 -5.12
N ASP A 149 19.52 -6.47 -5.23
CA ASP A 149 20.55 -6.71 -6.25
C ASP A 149 19.97 -6.55 -7.67
N PRO A 150 20.65 -5.79 -8.55
CA PRO A 150 20.14 -5.49 -9.89
C PRO A 150 19.89 -6.71 -10.78
N ASP A 151 20.60 -7.81 -10.58
CA ASP A 151 20.41 -9.07 -11.30
C ASP A 151 19.10 -9.76 -10.93
N LEU A 152 18.65 -9.65 -9.66
CA LEU A 152 17.34 -10.10 -9.19
C LEU A 152 16.20 -9.17 -9.67
N VAL A 153 16.47 -7.87 -9.78
CA VAL A 153 15.47 -6.89 -10.23
C VAL A 153 15.20 -6.98 -11.74
N LYS A 154 16.22 -7.27 -12.56
CA LYS A 154 16.10 -7.33 -14.02
C LYS A 154 14.99 -8.27 -14.53
N PRO A 155 14.88 -9.53 -14.07
CA PRO A 155 13.80 -10.42 -14.51
C PRO A 155 12.41 -9.88 -14.16
N LEU A 156 12.26 -9.32 -12.94
CA LEU A 156 11.01 -8.72 -12.49
C LEU A 156 10.65 -7.50 -13.36
N ALA A 157 11.59 -6.58 -13.59
CA ALA A 157 11.36 -5.40 -14.41
C ALA A 157 10.93 -5.75 -15.84
N ARG A 158 11.52 -6.80 -16.45
CA ARG A 158 11.11 -7.32 -17.76
C ARG A 158 9.68 -7.85 -17.75
N LYS A 159 9.27 -8.53 -16.66
CA LYS A 159 7.90 -9.02 -16.48
C LYS A 159 6.93 -7.86 -16.32
N LEU A 160 7.24 -6.90 -15.46
CA LEU A 160 6.38 -5.75 -15.20
C LEU A 160 6.17 -4.87 -16.45
N LYS A 161 7.21 -4.65 -17.27
CA LYS A 161 7.09 -3.94 -18.56
C LYS A 161 6.10 -4.57 -19.55
N LYS A 162 5.76 -5.85 -19.40
CA LYS A 162 4.77 -6.53 -20.26
C LYS A 162 3.33 -6.39 -19.73
N HIS A 163 3.18 -6.02 -18.46
CA HIS A 163 1.89 -5.98 -17.77
C HIS A 163 1.45 -4.56 -17.40
N PHE A 164 2.41 -3.71 -17.06
CA PHE A 164 2.14 -2.32 -16.72
C PHE A 164 2.16 -1.45 -17.97
N ASP A 165 1.35 -0.41 -17.94
CA ASP A 165 1.19 0.55 -19.05
C ASP A 165 2.50 1.33 -19.25
N GLU A 166 3.01 1.94 -18.18
CA GLU A 166 4.26 2.70 -18.21
C GLU A 166 5.07 2.53 -16.92
N ILE A 167 6.40 2.58 -17.03
CA ILE A 167 7.32 2.62 -15.89
C ILE A 167 8.27 3.80 -16.09
N HIS A 168 8.03 4.86 -15.31
CA HIS A 168 8.81 6.09 -15.30
C HIS A 168 9.87 5.99 -14.19
N LEU A 169 11.11 5.75 -14.55
CA LEU A 169 12.27 5.79 -13.64
C LEU A 169 12.94 7.17 -13.69
N SER A 170 13.68 7.53 -12.64
CA SER A 170 14.30 8.85 -12.48
C SER A 170 13.26 9.98 -12.62
N THR A 171 12.05 9.75 -12.09
CA THR A 171 10.91 10.64 -12.30
C THR A 171 10.37 11.14 -10.97
N LYS A 172 10.41 12.45 -10.78
CA LYS A 172 9.91 13.14 -9.60
C LYS A 172 8.44 13.50 -9.78
N ILE A 173 7.63 13.29 -8.75
CA ILE A 173 6.28 13.85 -8.69
C ILE A 173 6.38 15.27 -8.16
N VAL A 174 5.96 16.23 -8.97
CA VAL A 174 6.00 17.67 -8.63
C VAL A 174 4.70 18.08 -7.96
N ASP A 175 3.56 17.60 -8.48
CA ASP A 175 2.25 18.06 -8.02
C ASP A 175 1.16 17.03 -8.35
N VAL A 176 0.14 16.96 -7.50
CA VAL A 176 -1.06 16.13 -7.69
C VAL A 176 -2.30 16.96 -7.38
N LYS A 177 -3.12 17.25 -8.38
CA LYS A 177 -4.33 18.05 -8.24
C LYS A 177 -5.60 17.28 -8.56
N PRO A 178 -6.71 17.53 -7.85
CA PRO A 178 -8.01 17.00 -8.25
C PRO A 178 -8.40 17.44 -9.66
N SER A 179 -8.99 16.52 -10.43
CA SER A 179 -9.50 16.77 -11.77
C SER A 179 -11.00 16.53 -11.84
N LYS A 180 -11.72 17.44 -12.52
CA LYS A 180 -13.17 17.26 -12.83
C LYS A 180 -13.35 16.37 -14.06
N PRO A 181 -14.45 15.56 -14.15
CA PRO A 181 -15.41 15.31 -13.09
C PRO A 181 -14.88 14.41 -11.97
N ASN A 182 -13.90 13.55 -12.26
CA ASN A 182 -13.27 12.63 -11.29
C ASN A 182 -11.83 12.35 -11.70
N GLY A 183 -10.96 12.08 -10.70
CA GLY A 183 -9.57 11.70 -10.89
C GLY A 183 -8.58 12.75 -10.42
N LEU A 184 -7.35 12.58 -10.83
CA LEU A 184 -6.20 13.38 -10.42
C LEU A 184 -5.35 13.73 -11.64
N ILE A 185 -4.89 14.97 -11.70
CA ILE A 185 -3.87 15.41 -12.65
C ILE A 185 -2.54 15.34 -11.91
N VAL A 186 -1.60 14.60 -12.46
CA VAL A 186 -0.28 14.40 -11.89
C VAL A 186 0.76 15.06 -12.78
N THR A 187 1.56 15.93 -12.20
CA THR A 187 2.71 16.57 -12.86
C THR A 187 3.98 15.82 -12.45
N MET A 188 4.68 15.32 -13.44
CA MET A 188 5.92 14.54 -13.31
C MET A 188 7.05 15.31 -13.95
N GLU A 189 8.25 15.29 -13.36
CA GLU A 189 9.47 15.89 -13.87
C GLU A 189 10.53 14.81 -14.08
N LYS A 190 11.14 14.81 -15.25
CA LYS A 190 12.27 13.97 -15.59
C LYS A 190 13.24 14.76 -16.46
N ASP A 191 14.54 14.75 -16.10
CA ASP A 191 15.63 15.41 -16.82
C ASP A 191 15.36 16.91 -17.09
N GLY A 192 14.62 17.59 -16.16
CA GLY A 192 14.22 19.00 -16.28
C GLY A 192 12.96 19.23 -17.13
N GLU A 193 12.46 18.21 -17.79
CA GLU A 193 11.21 18.29 -18.56
C GLU A 193 10.01 17.89 -17.70
N THR A 194 8.93 18.65 -17.83
CA THR A 194 7.69 18.42 -17.07
C THR A 194 6.62 17.85 -17.97
N THR A 195 6.00 16.76 -17.53
CA THR A 195 4.85 16.13 -18.19
C THR A 195 3.67 16.06 -17.26
N THR A 196 2.46 16.12 -17.81
CA THR A 196 1.22 16.07 -17.03
C THR A 196 0.31 14.98 -17.58
N LYS A 197 -0.16 14.08 -16.67
CA LYS A 197 -1.06 12.98 -17.01
C LYS A 197 -2.24 12.90 -16.05
N LYS A 198 -3.37 12.36 -16.53
CA LYS A 198 -4.58 12.15 -15.74
C LYS A 198 -4.73 10.70 -15.33
N PHE A 199 -4.99 10.48 -14.04
CA PHE A 199 -5.26 9.17 -13.45
C PHE A 199 -6.56 9.17 -12.66
N GLU A 200 -7.28 8.05 -12.62
CA GLU A 200 -8.47 7.92 -11.77
C GLU A 200 -8.10 7.82 -10.30
N GLN A 201 -7.01 7.10 -10.01
CA GLN A 201 -6.46 6.98 -8.66
C GLN A 201 -4.94 7.04 -8.68
N VAL A 202 -4.38 7.44 -7.55
CA VAL A 202 -2.94 7.48 -7.29
C VAL A 202 -2.67 6.72 -6.00
N LEU A 203 -1.77 5.75 -6.03
CA LEU A 203 -1.24 5.06 -4.85
C LEU A 203 0.12 5.64 -4.47
N VAL A 204 0.25 6.12 -3.24
CA VAL A 204 1.52 6.64 -2.73
C VAL A 204 2.19 5.58 -1.84
N SER A 205 3.36 5.09 -2.26
CA SER A 205 4.12 4.01 -1.61
C SER A 205 5.62 4.32 -1.53
N VAL A 206 5.96 5.53 -1.08
CA VAL A 206 7.32 6.08 -1.02
C VAL A 206 8.05 5.82 0.31
N GLY A 207 7.65 4.78 1.00
CA GLY A 207 8.24 4.37 2.27
C GLY A 207 7.30 4.49 3.46
N ARG A 208 7.83 4.12 4.62
CA ARG A 208 7.11 4.11 5.89
C ARG A 208 7.96 4.73 6.99
N LYS A 209 7.30 5.32 7.99
CA LYS A 209 7.94 5.88 9.19
C LYS A 209 7.52 5.05 10.41
N PRO A 210 8.44 4.62 11.28
CA PRO A 210 8.10 3.97 12.54
C PRO A 210 7.22 4.87 13.41
N ASN A 211 6.30 4.25 14.14
CA ASN A 211 5.43 4.96 15.09
C ASN A 211 6.16 5.06 16.45
N THR A 212 7.10 5.98 16.57
CA THR A 212 7.99 6.14 17.74
C THR A 212 7.75 7.43 18.51
N LYS A 213 6.64 8.12 18.25
CA LYS A 213 6.27 9.37 18.93
C LYS A 213 5.02 9.19 19.76
#